data_86503f1e2a077a54d3726067b51318e9
#
_entry.id   86503f1e2a077a54d3726067b51318e9
#
_cell.length_a   1.000
_cell.length_b   1.000
_cell.length_c   1.000
_cell.angle_alpha   90.00
_cell.angle_beta   90.00
_cell.angle_gamma   90.00
#
_symmetry.space_group_name_H-M   'P 1'
#
loop_
_entity.id
_entity.type
_entity.pdbx_description
1 polymer ?
#
loop_
_entity_poly.entity_id
_entity_poly.type
_entity_poly.pdbx_seq_one_letter_code
_entity_poly.pdbx_strand_id
1 'polypeptide(L)'
;MYDTQVMIVGAGPTGLTLGIELARRSISFRLIDAAAGPFRGSRGKGIQPRTLEVFEDLGIIRAILKAGVQYPGFSVHIGPLSLRLGPMGGRKRATEGVPYPNLWLLPQYRTEQILRERLAQLGAQVEFGTAFERLSPDNRGVRVHLSSGESVTAEYLVGCDGGHSAVRKALGLGLRGDTLHTEAAFVADVHLEELDHTDWHVWPFAKGGSIALCPLPDASFFQLMSPREPADGIEAAILRATGCQVRQVAWSSMYRPAVRMVDQLRVGRVFLAGDAAHLHPPTGGQGLNTGIQDAYNLGWKLAHVLRGGPESVLDTYEAERLPVAAAVLGLSKHLYRTRSLKRGDATNQLRLHYRTSTLSLGKPLGRLHPGDRMPDVRLADDTRLFEQMCGTHATEFVTREGARILIRPDGYIASIGTQRVTSYAGEPTHVVDGSATDLDRSSIHS
;
A
#
# COMPACT_ATOMS: atom_id res chain seq x y z
N MET A 1 30.18 3.88 15.34
CA MET A 1 29.18 2.78 15.21
C MET A 1 27.82 3.46 15.27
N TYR A 2 26.85 3.06 14.46
CA TYR A 2 25.48 3.59 14.56
C TYR A 2 24.72 2.87 15.67
N ASP A 3 23.75 3.55 16.28
CA ASP A 3 22.84 2.94 17.26
C ASP A 3 21.88 1.97 16.57
N THR A 4 21.50 2.30 15.31
CA THR A 4 20.71 1.44 14.41
C THR A 4 21.10 1.68 12.95
N GLN A 5 20.85 0.72 12.06
CA GLN A 5 21.11 0.93 10.62
C GLN A 5 20.00 1.79 9.98
N VAL A 6 18.74 1.57 10.33
CA VAL A 6 17.62 2.34 9.78
C VAL A 6 16.71 2.83 10.90
N MET A 7 16.41 4.14 10.88
CA MET A 7 15.34 4.72 11.67
C MET A 7 14.10 4.88 10.81
N ILE A 8 12.96 4.33 11.25
CA ILE A 8 11.66 4.47 10.59
C ILE A 8 10.77 5.33 11.48
N VAL A 9 10.22 6.41 10.94
CA VAL A 9 9.30 7.31 11.65
C VAL A 9 7.90 7.15 11.10
N GLY A 10 6.97 6.70 11.96
CA GLY A 10 5.58 6.42 11.62
C GLY A 10 5.29 4.93 11.44
N ALA A 11 4.40 4.38 12.27
CA ALA A 11 4.02 2.96 12.29
C ALA A 11 2.64 2.70 11.64
N GLY A 12 2.28 3.49 10.63
CA GLY A 12 1.18 3.19 9.72
C GLY A 12 1.52 2.02 8.77
N PRO A 13 0.63 1.69 7.81
CA PRO A 13 0.83 0.55 6.91
C PRO A 13 2.17 0.59 6.15
N THR A 14 2.63 1.79 5.75
CA THR A 14 3.91 2.01 5.06
C THR A 14 5.09 1.65 5.95
N GLY A 15 5.17 2.24 7.15
CA GLY A 15 6.30 1.99 8.06
C GLY A 15 6.33 0.56 8.59
N LEU A 16 5.16 -0.04 8.86
CA LEU A 16 5.06 -1.45 9.24
C LEU A 16 5.55 -2.38 8.13
N THR A 17 5.19 -2.11 6.87
CA THR A 17 5.68 -2.86 5.71
C THR A 17 7.20 -2.75 5.59
N LEU A 18 7.75 -1.54 5.73
CA LEU A 18 9.21 -1.36 5.70
C LEU A 18 9.90 -2.10 6.85
N GLY A 19 9.34 -2.02 8.06
CA GLY A 19 9.86 -2.76 9.21
C GLY A 19 9.90 -4.28 8.97
N ILE A 20 8.84 -4.86 8.38
CA ILE A 20 8.80 -6.27 7.99
C ILE A 20 9.87 -6.57 6.94
N GLU A 21 10.03 -5.71 5.92
CA GLU A 21 11.04 -5.87 4.86
C GLU A 21 12.46 -5.87 5.41
N LEU A 22 12.76 -5.02 6.38
CA LEU A 22 14.08 -4.98 7.03
C LEU A 22 14.27 -6.15 8.00
N ALA A 23 13.25 -6.47 8.82
CA ALA A 23 13.32 -7.57 9.79
C ALA A 23 13.59 -8.92 9.11
N ARG A 24 12.88 -9.26 8.02
CA ARG A 24 13.07 -10.52 7.29
C ARG A 24 14.44 -10.62 6.61
N ARG A 25 15.16 -9.50 6.49
CA ARG A 25 16.53 -9.41 5.95
C ARG A 25 17.59 -9.22 7.04
N SER A 26 17.20 -9.29 8.32
CA SER A 26 18.12 -9.13 9.46
C SER A 26 18.86 -7.78 9.47
N ILE A 27 18.23 -6.72 8.96
CA ILE A 27 18.73 -5.36 9.07
C ILE A 27 18.23 -4.77 10.39
N SER A 28 19.13 -4.17 11.17
CA SER A 28 18.75 -3.52 12.43
C SER A 28 18.02 -2.22 12.15
N PHE A 29 16.88 -2.02 12.84
CA PHE A 29 16.10 -0.78 12.71
C PHE A 29 15.36 -0.47 14.01
N ARG A 30 14.97 0.79 14.16
CA ARG A 30 13.97 1.24 15.13
C ARG A 30 12.76 1.78 14.36
N LEU A 31 11.56 1.38 14.78
CA LEU A 31 10.29 1.87 14.25
C LEU A 31 9.54 2.60 15.35
N ILE A 32 9.47 3.92 15.25
CA ILE A 32 8.84 4.81 16.23
C ILE A 32 7.53 5.37 15.73
N ASP A 33 6.61 5.65 16.64
CA ASP A 33 5.37 6.38 16.36
C ASP A 33 5.02 7.33 17.50
N ALA A 34 4.61 8.56 17.15
CA ALA A 34 4.22 9.58 18.10
C ALA A 34 2.92 9.26 18.84
N ALA A 35 2.06 8.42 18.26
CA ALA A 35 0.82 7.99 18.90
C ALA A 35 1.10 7.12 20.12
N ALA A 36 0.28 7.25 21.16
CA ALA A 36 0.39 6.43 22.37
C ALA A 36 0.09 4.93 22.14
N GLY A 37 -0.45 4.57 20.99
CA GLY A 37 -0.79 3.19 20.62
C GLY A 37 -1.35 3.07 19.22
N PRO A 38 -1.76 1.86 18.83
CA PRO A 38 -2.24 1.57 17.49
C PRO A 38 -3.44 2.41 17.07
N PHE A 39 -3.48 2.78 15.80
CA PHE A 39 -4.63 3.44 15.18
C PHE A 39 -5.88 2.55 15.22
N ARG A 40 -7.04 3.15 15.48
CA ARG A 40 -8.30 2.41 15.70
C ARG A 40 -9.39 2.69 14.66
N GLY A 41 -9.13 3.52 13.66
CA GLY A 41 -10.12 3.90 12.66
C GLY A 41 -9.99 3.15 11.33
N SER A 42 -11.05 3.18 10.53
CA SER A 42 -11.10 2.51 9.23
C SER A 42 -10.67 3.40 8.06
N ARG A 43 -10.01 4.54 8.28
CA ARG A 43 -9.71 5.56 7.25
C ARG A 43 -9.43 4.97 5.86
N GLY A 44 -8.44 4.07 5.74
CA GLY A 44 -8.19 3.26 4.56
C GLY A 44 -8.87 1.89 4.70
N LYS A 45 -9.52 1.39 3.63
CA LYS A 45 -10.22 0.11 3.70
C LYS A 45 -10.17 -0.74 2.43
N GLY A 46 -9.65 -0.19 1.32
CA GLY A 46 -9.57 -0.89 0.04
C GLY A 46 -8.14 -1.39 -0.21
N ILE A 47 -7.95 -2.69 -0.34
CA ILE A 47 -6.67 -3.31 -0.68
C ILE A 47 -6.71 -3.73 -2.14
N GLN A 48 -5.82 -3.15 -2.95
CA GLN A 48 -5.75 -3.41 -4.38
C GLN A 48 -5.08 -4.76 -4.69
N PRO A 49 -5.38 -5.37 -5.84
CA PRO A 49 -4.80 -6.63 -6.29
C PRO A 49 -3.27 -6.69 -6.13
N ARG A 50 -2.53 -5.69 -6.59
CA ARG A 50 -1.06 -5.68 -6.45
C ARG A 50 -0.61 -5.73 -4.99
N THR A 51 -1.31 -5.06 -4.09
CA THR A 51 -0.98 -5.08 -2.66
C THR A 51 -1.28 -6.44 -2.02
N LEU A 52 -2.30 -7.17 -2.51
CA LEU A 52 -2.54 -8.56 -2.07
C LEU A 52 -1.38 -9.48 -2.44
N GLU A 53 -0.76 -9.30 -3.62
CA GLU A 53 0.46 -10.02 -4.02
C GLU A 53 1.64 -9.68 -3.11
N VAL A 54 1.82 -8.40 -2.74
CA VAL A 54 2.81 -7.99 -1.75
C VAL A 54 2.56 -8.69 -0.40
N PHE A 55 1.32 -8.77 0.04
CA PHE A 55 0.97 -9.46 1.28
C PHE A 55 1.17 -10.98 1.21
N GLU A 56 1.10 -11.58 0.02
CA GLU A 56 1.47 -12.98 -0.18
C GLU A 56 2.96 -13.18 0.09
N ASP A 57 3.83 -12.37 -0.51
CA ASP A 57 5.28 -12.44 -0.27
C ASP A 57 5.66 -12.11 1.18
N LEU A 58 4.95 -11.20 1.84
CA LEU A 58 5.16 -10.92 3.27
C LEU A 58 4.67 -12.04 4.20
N GLY A 59 3.99 -13.06 3.66
CA GLY A 59 3.48 -14.22 4.39
C GLY A 59 2.21 -13.94 5.20
N ILE A 60 1.46 -12.89 4.88
CA ILE A 60 0.24 -12.49 5.62
C ILE A 60 -1.06 -12.61 4.81
N ILE A 61 -1.01 -13.02 3.55
CA ILE A 61 -2.18 -13.05 2.67
C ILE A 61 -3.35 -13.84 3.26
N ARG A 62 -3.10 -14.98 3.90
CA ARG A 62 -4.14 -15.81 4.50
C ARG A 62 -4.87 -15.07 5.63
N ALA A 63 -4.14 -14.33 6.47
CA ALA A 63 -4.71 -13.52 7.54
C ALA A 63 -5.55 -12.36 6.97
N ILE A 64 -5.06 -11.68 5.93
CA ILE A 64 -5.76 -10.59 5.22
C ILE A 64 -7.07 -11.10 4.59
N LEU A 65 -7.02 -12.21 3.86
CA LEU A 65 -8.22 -12.78 3.21
C LEU A 65 -9.25 -13.29 4.22
N LYS A 66 -8.79 -13.85 5.33
CA LYS A 66 -9.67 -14.32 6.42
C LYS A 66 -10.34 -13.16 7.16
N ALA A 67 -9.62 -12.06 7.37
CA ALA A 67 -10.11 -10.92 8.15
C ALA A 67 -10.96 -9.94 7.34
N GLY A 68 -10.86 -9.95 6.01
CA GLY A 68 -11.58 -9.06 5.11
C GLY A 68 -12.60 -9.78 4.25
N VAL A 69 -13.24 -9.02 3.37
CA VAL A 69 -14.22 -9.51 2.41
C VAL A 69 -13.99 -8.90 1.02
N GLN A 70 -14.56 -9.49 -0.01
CA GLN A 70 -14.61 -8.83 -1.32
C GLN A 70 -15.36 -7.50 -1.21
N TYR A 71 -14.89 -6.50 -1.94
CA TYR A 71 -15.51 -5.18 -1.89
C TYR A 71 -16.99 -5.26 -2.29
N PRO A 72 -17.93 -4.73 -1.46
CA PRO A 72 -19.36 -4.88 -1.67
C PRO A 72 -19.88 -4.14 -2.90
N GLY A 73 -21.08 -4.48 -3.35
CA GLY A 73 -21.88 -3.72 -4.31
C GLY A 73 -22.41 -2.43 -3.70
N PHE A 74 -23.34 -1.79 -4.41
CA PHE A 74 -24.00 -0.57 -3.97
C PHE A 74 -25.51 -0.74 -3.97
N SER A 75 -26.15 -0.23 -2.91
CA SER A 75 -27.58 0.05 -2.84
C SER A 75 -27.80 1.54 -2.73
N VAL A 76 -28.41 2.13 -3.76
CA VAL A 76 -28.73 3.56 -3.82
C VAL A 76 -30.17 3.78 -3.42
N HIS A 77 -30.40 4.63 -2.42
CA HIS A 77 -31.71 4.91 -1.84
C HIS A 77 -32.17 6.31 -2.23
N ILE A 78 -33.33 6.39 -2.89
CA ILE A 78 -33.97 7.66 -3.31
C ILE A 78 -35.41 7.67 -2.80
N GLY A 79 -35.67 8.32 -1.69
CA GLY A 79 -36.95 8.22 -0.98
C GLY A 79 -37.27 6.77 -0.61
N PRO A 80 -38.44 6.24 -0.96
CA PRO A 80 -38.80 4.85 -0.69
C PRO A 80 -38.19 3.83 -1.65
N LEU A 81 -37.54 4.31 -2.74
CA LEU A 81 -36.96 3.44 -3.76
C LEU A 81 -35.52 3.05 -3.41
N SER A 82 -35.21 1.76 -3.55
CA SER A 82 -33.86 1.22 -3.42
C SER A 82 -33.45 0.54 -4.71
N LEU A 83 -32.33 0.97 -5.28
CA LEU A 83 -31.73 0.38 -6.50
C LEU A 83 -30.43 -0.29 -6.15
N ARG A 84 -30.36 -1.60 -6.37
CA ARG A 84 -29.14 -2.38 -6.16
C ARG A 84 -28.27 -2.36 -7.42
N LEU A 85 -27.03 -1.92 -7.25
CA LEU A 85 -25.99 -1.92 -8.29
C LEU A 85 -24.92 -2.96 -7.91
N GLY A 86 -24.38 -3.65 -8.90
CA GLY A 86 -23.30 -4.60 -8.67
C GLY A 86 -22.03 -3.97 -8.10
N PRO A 87 -21.02 -4.80 -7.76
CA PRO A 87 -19.74 -4.31 -7.23
C PRO A 87 -19.01 -3.45 -8.25
N MET A 88 -18.24 -2.46 -7.75
CA MET A 88 -17.42 -1.58 -8.60
C MET A 88 -16.43 -2.38 -9.44
N GLY A 89 -16.55 -2.27 -10.77
CA GLY A 89 -15.67 -2.97 -11.72
C GLY A 89 -16.02 -4.44 -11.98
N GLY A 90 -17.15 -4.92 -11.45
CA GLY A 90 -17.55 -6.33 -11.55
C GLY A 90 -16.71 -7.25 -10.65
N ARG A 91 -17.07 -8.54 -10.60
CA ARG A 91 -16.26 -9.59 -9.98
C ARG A 91 -15.49 -10.33 -11.05
N LYS A 92 -14.17 -10.29 -10.96
CA LYS A 92 -13.27 -11.04 -11.86
C LYS A 92 -12.96 -12.39 -11.23
N ARG A 93 -12.83 -13.43 -12.07
CA ARG A 93 -12.29 -14.71 -11.63
C ARG A 93 -10.77 -14.62 -11.55
N ALA A 94 -10.19 -15.32 -10.59
CA ALA A 94 -8.75 -15.51 -10.55
C ALA A 94 -8.30 -16.22 -11.83
N THR A 95 -7.20 -15.74 -12.38
CA THR A 95 -6.49 -16.38 -13.49
C THR A 95 -5.12 -16.84 -12.99
N GLU A 96 -4.44 -17.64 -13.76
CA GLU A 96 -3.10 -18.08 -13.42
C GLU A 96 -2.16 -16.89 -13.18
N GLY A 97 -2.16 -15.90 -14.09
CA GLY A 97 -1.31 -14.72 -13.96
C GLY A 97 -1.76 -13.69 -12.93
N VAL A 98 -3.01 -13.77 -12.44
CA VAL A 98 -3.60 -12.81 -11.49
C VAL A 98 -4.41 -13.56 -10.44
N PRO A 99 -3.77 -14.05 -9.37
CA PRO A 99 -4.45 -14.84 -8.32
C PRO A 99 -5.45 -14.01 -7.49
N TYR A 100 -5.23 -12.70 -7.39
CA TYR A 100 -6.06 -11.78 -6.59
C TYR A 100 -6.63 -10.64 -7.46
N PRO A 101 -7.62 -10.90 -8.35
CA PRO A 101 -8.06 -9.91 -9.34
C PRO A 101 -8.99 -8.83 -8.77
N ASN A 102 -9.51 -9.00 -7.55
CA ASN A 102 -10.56 -8.16 -7.00
C ASN A 102 -10.05 -7.27 -5.85
N LEU A 103 -10.64 -6.08 -5.76
CA LEU A 103 -10.47 -5.19 -4.61
C LEU A 103 -10.97 -5.89 -3.34
N TRP A 104 -10.19 -5.83 -2.26
CA TRP A 104 -10.50 -6.43 -0.97
C TRP A 104 -10.82 -5.36 0.05
N LEU A 105 -11.87 -5.56 0.82
CA LEU A 105 -12.29 -4.67 1.89
C LEU A 105 -11.72 -5.15 3.21
N LEU A 106 -10.83 -4.38 3.80
CA LEU A 106 -10.31 -4.58 5.15
C LEU A 106 -9.99 -3.23 5.78
N PRO A 107 -10.55 -2.89 6.96
CA PRO A 107 -10.27 -1.63 7.63
C PRO A 107 -8.78 -1.46 7.94
N GLN A 108 -8.31 -0.21 7.90
CA GLN A 108 -6.90 0.11 8.12
C GLN A 108 -6.39 -0.40 9.47
N TYR A 109 -7.15 -0.22 10.56
CA TYR A 109 -6.74 -0.69 11.88
C TYR A 109 -6.47 -2.20 11.91
N ARG A 110 -7.27 -2.98 11.16
CA ARG A 110 -7.11 -4.44 11.08
C ARG A 110 -5.93 -4.83 10.19
N THR A 111 -5.73 -4.11 9.08
CA THR A 111 -4.56 -4.28 8.22
C THR A 111 -3.28 -4.02 9.02
N GLU A 112 -3.22 -2.90 9.77
CA GLU A 112 -2.09 -2.58 10.61
C GLU A 112 -1.87 -3.58 11.75
N GLN A 113 -2.95 -4.11 12.32
CA GLN A 113 -2.85 -5.17 13.34
C GLN A 113 -2.15 -6.40 12.78
N ILE A 114 -2.56 -6.89 11.59
CA ILE A 114 -1.95 -8.06 10.95
C ILE A 114 -0.48 -7.79 10.61
N LEU A 115 -0.16 -6.59 10.12
CA LEU A 115 1.23 -6.19 9.87
C LEU A 115 2.06 -6.16 11.15
N ARG A 116 1.54 -5.61 12.27
CA ARG A 116 2.24 -5.63 13.58
C ARG A 116 2.42 -7.05 14.12
N GLU A 117 1.41 -7.90 14.00
CA GLU A 117 1.52 -9.32 14.38
C GLU A 117 2.64 -10.01 13.58
N ARG A 118 2.75 -9.72 12.27
CA ARG A 118 3.85 -10.24 11.44
C ARG A 118 5.19 -9.69 11.86
N LEU A 119 5.28 -8.40 12.14
CA LEU A 119 6.50 -7.76 12.63
C LEU A 119 6.98 -8.39 13.94
N ALA A 120 6.05 -8.64 14.88
CA ALA A 120 6.34 -9.29 16.16
C ALA A 120 6.84 -10.75 15.97
N GLN A 121 6.27 -11.51 15.03
CA GLN A 121 6.76 -12.84 14.64
C GLN A 121 8.21 -12.82 14.15
N LEU A 122 8.64 -11.71 13.56
CA LEU A 122 10.02 -11.47 13.10
C LEU A 122 10.94 -10.90 14.19
N GLY A 123 10.44 -10.79 15.45
CA GLY A 123 11.21 -10.35 16.60
C GLY A 123 11.33 -8.83 16.76
N ALA A 124 10.52 -8.03 16.03
CA ALA A 124 10.57 -6.59 16.10
C ALA A 124 9.23 -5.99 16.58
N GLN A 125 9.29 -4.79 17.15
CA GLN A 125 8.13 -4.10 17.71
C GLN A 125 8.14 -2.61 17.37
N VAL A 126 6.98 -1.96 17.52
CA VAL A 126 6.82 -0.52 17.37
C VAL A 126 7.06 0.17 18.73
N GLU A 127 7.84 1.23 18.73
CA GLU A 127 8.05 2.13 19.87
C GLU A 127 6.98 3.24 19.83
N PHE A 128 5.82 2.98 20.42
CA PHE A 128 4.75 3.97 20.54
C PHE A 128 5.08 5.04 21.59
N GLY A 129 4.42 6.21 21.47
CA GLY A 129 4.64 7.36 22.33
C GLY A 129 5.99 8.05 22.13
N THR A 130 6.68 7.72 21.03
CA THR A 130 8.01 8.25 20.71
C THR A 130 7.92 9.07 19.43
N ALA A 131 8.02 10.40 19.54
CA ALA A 131 7.95 11.30 18.41
C ALA A 131 9.33 11.68 17.88
N PHE A 132 9.44 11.79 16.54
CA PHE A 132 10.55 12.48 15.91
C PHE A 132 10.40 13.99 16.13
N GLU A 133 11.45 14.66 16.59
CA GLU A 133 11.47 16.12 16.75
C GLU A 133 12.25 16.82 15.65
N ARG A 134 13.50 16.41 15.45
CA ARG A 134 14.39 17.01 14.47
C ARG A 134 15.49 16.04 14.06
N LEU A 135 16.10 16.33 12.92
CA LEU A 135 17.33 15.68 12.47
C LEU A 135 18.49 16.69 12.43
N SER A 136 19.68 16.20 12.58
CA SER A 136 20.90 16.94 12.28
C SER A 136 21.80 16.10 11.38
N PRO A 137 22.51 16.73 10.42
CA PRO A 137 23.46 16.02 9.58
C PRO A 137 24.55 15.38 10.45
N ASP A 138 24.94 14.18 10.08
CA ASP A 138 26.12 13.51 10.56
C ASP A 138 26.99 13.14 9.36
N ASN A 139 28.31 13.22 9.46
CA ASN A 139 29.23 12.98 8.35
C ASN A 139 29.12 11.57 7.74
N ARG A 140 28.52 10.63 8.47
CA ARG A 140 28.37 9.23 8.06
C ARG A 140 26.92 8.76 7.98
N GLY A 141 25.97 9.49 8.61
CA GLY A 141 24.58 9.08 8.72
C GLY A 141 23.63 10.21 9.02
N VAL A 142 22.63 9.95 9.85
CA VAL A 142 21.62 10.90 10.31
C VAL A 142 21.53 10.79 11.83
N ARG A 143 21.59 11.91 12.54
CA ARG A 143 21.28 11.99 13.96
C ARG A 143 19.84 12.43 14.14
N VAL A 144 19.06 11.60 14.78
CA VAL A 144 17.63 11.81 15.04
C VAL A 144 17.44 12.14 16.50
N HIS A 145 16.71 13.21 16.78
CA HIS A 145 16.35 13.63 18.14
C HIS A 145 14.88 13.28 18.39
N LEU A 146 14.63 12.63 19.50
CA LEU A 146 13.34 12.10 19.89
C LEU A 146 12.71 12.92 21.04
N SER A 147 11.38 12.88 21.14
CA SER A 147 10.63 13.56 22.22
C SER A 147 10.97 13.08 23.63
N SER A 148 11.60 11.93 23.76
CA SER A 148 12.15 11.43 25.03
C SER A 148 13.41 12.16 25.49
N GLY A 149 13.98 13.05 24.66
CA GLY A 149 15.30 13.65 24.84
C GLY A 149 16.46 12.78 24.35
N GLU A 150 16.20 11.57 23.92
CA GLU A 150 17.19 10.67 23.34
C GLU A 150 17.66 11.18 21.97
N SER A 151 18.94 10.97 21.65
CA SER A 151 19.50 11.21 20.31
C SER A 151 20.04 9.90 19.77
N VAL A 152 19.53 9.48 18.61
CA VAL A 152 19.85 8.22 17.95
C VAL A 152 20.59 8.48 16.65
N THR A 153 21.68 7.78 16.41
CA THR A 153 22.42 7.79 15.15
C THR A 153 22.00 6.63 14.27
N ALA A 154 21.57 6.92 13.06
CA ALA A 154 21.19 5.92 12.06
C ALA A 154 21.96 6.10 10.76
N GLU A 155 22.18 5.03 10.02
CA GLU A 155 22.77 5.13 8.70
C GLU A 155 21.78 5.74 7.70
N TYR A 156 20.51 5.38 7.80
CA TYR A 156 19.41 5.94 7.01
C TYR A 156 18.20 6.27 7.89
N LEU A 157 17.43 7.27 7.45
CA LEU A 157 16.15 7.66 8.05
C LEU A 157 15.05 7.54 6.98
N VAL A 158 13.91 6.94 7.34
CA VAL A 158 12.74 6.86 6.46
C VAL A 158 11.52 7.47 7.14
N GLY A 159 11.00 8.57 6.58
CA GLY A 159 9.75 9.21 6.99
C GLY A 159 8.55 8.49 6.38
N CYS A 160 7.79 7.80 7.24
CA CYS A 160 6.51 7.15 6.95
C CYS A 160 5.38 7.77 7.81
N ASP A 161 5.56 9.00 8.28
CA ASP A 161 4.81 9.71 9.32
C ASP A 161 3.60 10.50 8.79
N GLY A 162 3.10 10.09 7.63
CA GLY A 162 1.82 10.54 7.10
C GLY A 162 1.81 11.97 6.55
N GLY A 163 0.60 12.46 6.22
CA GLY A 163 0.43 13.73 5.50
C GLY A 163 0.97 14.97 6.22
N HIS A 164 1.07 14.91 7.54
CA HIS A 164 1.63 15.99 8.37
C HIS A 164 3.12 15.80 8.68
N SER A 165 3.79 14.92 7.97
CA SER A 165 5.16 14.46 8.18
C SER A 165 6.10 15.52 8.77
N ALA A 166 6.65 15.21 9.95
CA ALA A 166 7.69 16.01 10.61
C ALA A 166 9.04 15.82 9.92
N VAL A 167 9.32 14.60 9.44
CA VAL A 167 10.55 14.30 8.67
C VAL A 167 10.61 15.13 7.39
N ARG A 168 9.52 15.14 6.60
CA ARG A 168 9.43 15.96 5.37
C ARG A 168 9.69 17.44 5.67
N LYS A 169 9.04 17.97 6.72
CA LYS A 169 9.20 19.38 7.14
C LYS A 169 10.63 19.68 7.56
N ALA A 170 11.28 18.77 8.28
CA ALA A 170 12.68 18.92 8.69
C ALA A 170 13.66 18.96 7.51
N LEU A 171 13.28 18.33 6.38
CA LEU A 171 14.02 18.42 5.11
C LEU A 171 13.72 19.71 4.32
N GLY A 172 12.82 20.57 4.79
CA GLY A 172 12.37 21.76 4.05
C GLY A 172 11.51 21.45 2.83
N LEU A 173 11.01 20.21 2.69
CA LEU A 173 10.25 19.80 1.53
C LEU A 173 8.75 20.14 1.70
N GLY A 174 8.21 20.86 0.70
CA GLY A 174 6.78 21.13 0.58
C GLY A 174 6.05 20.09 -0.22
N LEU A 175 4.75 19.90 0.06
CA LEU A 175 3.84 19.16 -0.81
C LEU A 175 3.29 20.10 -1.88
N ARG A 176 3.58 19.83 -3.14
CA ARG A 176 3.06 20.55 -4.31
C ARG A 176 1.81 19.90 -4.86
N GLY A 177 0.88 20.68 -5.35
CA GLY A 177 -0.38 20.20 -5.96
C GLY A 177 -1.62 20.89 -5.40
N ASP A 178 -2.78 20.31 -5.67
CA ASP A 178 -4.09 20.92 -5.43
C ASP A 178 -4.78 20.38 -4.18
N THR A 179 -5.50 21.26 -3.48
CA THR A 179 -6.57 20.83 -2.58
C THR A 179 -7.86 20.77 -3.41
N LEU A 180 -8.49 19.60 -3.48
CA LEU A 180 -9.61 19.37 -4.38
C LEU A 180 -10.92 19.99 -3.89
N HIS A 181 -11.06 20.19 -2.58
CA HIS A 181 -12.21 20.82 -1.94
C HIS A 181 -11.76 21.70 -0.78
N THR A 182 -12.43 22.84 -0.63
CA THR A 182 -12.23 23.74 0.52
C THR A 182 -12.86 23.19 1.80
N GLU A 183 -13.97 22.45 1.68
CA GLU A 183 -14.64 21.80 2.80
C GLU A 183 -14.02 20.45 3.12
N ALA A 184 -13.93 20.14 4.41
CA ALA A 184 -13.47 18.86 4.87
C ALA A 184 -14.59 17.82 4.76
N ALA A 185 -14.29 16.65 4.21
CA ALA A 185 -15.16 15.49 4.25
C ALA A 185 -15.09 14.80 5.62
N PHE A 186 -16.18 14.16 6.01
CA PHE A 186 -16.34 13.49 7.29
C PHE A 186 -16.42 11.98 7.11
N VAL A 187 -15.75 11.25 7.99
CA VAL A 187 -15.82 9.78 8.09
C VAL A 187 -15.98 9.37 9.56
N ALA A 188 -16.76 8.32 9.80
CA ALA A 188 -16.92 7.74 11.14
C ALA A 188 -17.17 6.24 11.05
N ASP A 189 -16.71 5.50 12.04
CA ASP A 189 -17.04 4.07 12.21
C ASP A 189 -18.19 3.97 13.22
N VAL A 190 -19.32 3.43 12.76
CA VAL A 190 -20.57 3.38 13.51
C VAL A 190 -21.09 1.94 13.61
N HIS A 191 -21.68 1.61 14.74
CA HIS A 191 -22.33 0.32 14.99
C HIS A 191 -23.83 0.44 14.70
N LEU A 192 -24.33 -0.37 13.75
CA LEU A 192 -25.73 -0.46 13.33
C LEU A 192 -26.15 -1.93 13.23
N GLU A 193 -27.23 -2.33 13.86
CA GLU A 193 -27.68 -3.74 13.88
C GLU A 193 -28.68 -4.09 12.77
N GLU A 194 -29.46 -3.10 12.30
CA GLU A 194 -30.63 -3.33 11.46
C GLU A 194 -30.40 -3.07 9.95
N LEU A 195 -29.20 -2.62 9.58
CA LEU A 195 -28.86 -2.35 8.18
C LEU A 195 -28.21 -3.56 7.53
N ASP A 196 -28.61 -3.88 6.29
CA ASP A 196 -28.01 -4.98 5.53
C ASP A 196 -26.50 -4.75 5.29
N HIS A 197 -25.70 -5.77 5.57
CA HIS A 197 -24.23 -5.78 5.43
C HIS A 197 -23.74 -6.24 4.05
N THR A 198 -24.61 -6.53 3.10
CA THR A 198 -24.21 -7.10 1.80
C THR A 198 -23.72 -6.04 0.83
N ASP A 199 -24.24 -4.83 0.93
CA ASP A 199 -23.94 -3.72 0.01
C ASP A 199 -23.51 -2.46 0.74
N TRP A 200 -22.83 -1.59 0.02
CA TRP A 200 -22.61 -0.21 0.42
C TRP A 200 -23.88 0.60 0.18
N HIS A 201 -24.46 1.16 1.21
CA HIS A 201 -25.67 1.96 1.13
C HIS A 201 -25.36 3.43 0.90
N VAL A 202 -26.05 4.05 -0.07
CA VAL A 202 -25.86 5.45 -0.43
C VAL A 202 -27.19 6.18 -0.50
N TRP A 203 -27.31 7.26 0.25
CA TRP A 203 -28.44 8.21 0.21
C TRP A 203 -27.95 9.53 -0.38
N PRO A 204 -28.01 9.72 -1.72
CA PRO A 204 -27.44 10.90 -2.37
C PRO A 204 -28.17 12.19 -2.03
N PHE A 205 -29.46 12.10 -1.66
CA PHE A 205 -30.35 13.21 -1.38
C PHE A 205 -30.87 13.20 0.07
N ALA A 206 -30.12 12.67 1.01
CA ALA A 206 -30.51 12.70 2.42
C ALA A 206 -30.61 14.15 2.92
N LYS A 207 -31.60 14.41 3.80
CA LYS A 207 -31.77 15.74 4.42
C LYS A 207 -30.52 16.08 5.25
N GLY A 208 -29.85 17.15 4.88
CA GLY A 208 -28.57 17.54 5.50
C GLY A 208 -27.34 17.22 4.67
N GLY A 209 -27.47 16.54 3.53
CA GLY A 209 -26.39 16.17 2.61
C GLY A 209 -26.35 14.66 2.31
N SER A 210 -25.56 14.27 1.33
CA SER A 210 -25.41 12.85 0.99
C SER A 210 -24.75 12.07 2.14
N ILE A 211 -25.24 10.84 2.36
CA ILE A 211 -24.70 9.90 3.35
C ILE A 211 -24.38 8.60 2.64
N ALA A 212 -23.26 8.00 2.94
CA ALA A 212 -22.92 6.66 2.52
C ALA A 212 -22.44 5.83 3.71
N LEU A 213 -22.91 4.58 3.79
CA LEU A 213 -22.57 3.61 4.83
C LEU A 213 -21.97 2.37 4.17
N CYS A 214 -20.68 2.18 4.35
CA CYS A 214 -19.95 1.01 3.86
C CYS A 214 -19.89 -0.05 4.96
N PRO A 215 -20.43 -1.26 4.77
CA PRO A 215 -20.27 -2.32 5.74
C PRO A 215 -18.79 -2.66 5.91
N LEU A 216 -18.36 -2.86 7.15
CA LEU A 216 -17.04 -3.35 7.47
C LEU A 216 -17.09 -4.87 7.72
N PRO A 217 -15.99 -5.62 7.56
CA PRO A 217 -15.97 -7.07 7.75
C PRO A 217 -16.39 -7.54 9.15
N ASP A 218 -16.23 -6.67 10.14
CA ASP A 218 -16.77 -6.91 11.48
C ASP A 218 -18.27 -6.66 11.44
N ALA A 219 -19.03 -7.72 11.70
CA ALA A 219 -20.49 -7.71 11.67
C ALA A 219 -21.03 -6.60 12.57
N SER A 220 -21.90 -5.76 12.04
CA SER A 220 -22.54 -4.64 12.72
C SER A 220 -21.82 -3.29 12.62
N PHE A 221 -20.56 -3.22 12.12
CA PHE A 221 -19.90 -1.93 11.90
C PHE A 221 -20.01 -1.45 10.45
N PHE A 222 -20.23 -0.15 10.30
CA PHE A 222 -20.23 0.56 9.03
C PHE A 222 -19.29 1.74 9.07
N GLN A 223 -18.61 2.03 7.97
CA GLN A 223 -17.97 3.33 7.81
C GLN A 223 -18.97 4.31 7.18
N LEU A 224 -19.36 5.32 7.95
CA LEU A 224 -20.06 6.49 7.46
C LEU A 224 -19.12 7.38 6.63
N MET A 225 -19.60 7.85 5.50
CA MET A 225 -18.97 8.92 4.72
C MET A 225 -19.99 10.02 4.42
N SER A 226 -19.59 11.26 4.66
CA SER A 226 -20.39 12.45 4.37
C SER A 226 -19.50 13.58 3.84
N PRO A 227 -20.01 14.44 2.93
CA PRO A 227 -19.25 15.61 2.44
C PRO A 227 -18.82 16.58 3.53
N ARG A 228 -19.54 16.60 4.66
CA ARG A 228 -19.28 17.43 5.84
C ARG A 228 -19.77 16.72 7.09
N GLU A 229 -19.33 17.17 8.23
CA GLU A 229 -19.87 16.70 9.50
C GLU A 229 -21.38 16.99 9.58
N PRO A 230 -22.23 16.02 9.96
CA PRO A 230 -23.66 16.25 10.15
C PRO A 230 -23.92 17.28 11.24
N ALA A 231 -24.68 18.36 10.90
CA ALA A 231 -24.88 19.50 11.79
C ALA A 231 -25.61 19.15 13.10
N ASP A 232 -26.46 18.15 13.08
CA ASP A 232 -27.26 17.67 14.21
C ASP A 232 -26.77 16.31 14.76
N GLY A 233 -25.53 15.98 14.48
CA GLY A 233 -24.87 14.78 14.97
C GLY A 233 -25.02 13.57 14.04
N ILE A 234 -24.13 12.61 14.25
CA ILE A 234 -24.03 11.37 13.44
C ILE A 234 -25.32 10.54 13.61
N GLU A 235 -25.75 10.36 14.84
CA GLU A 235 -26.90 9.53 15.21
C GLU A 235 -28.20 10.04 14.56
N ALA A 236 -28.44 11.34 14.66
CA ALA A 236 -29.64 11.95 14.08
C ALA A 236 -29.63 11.90 12.55
N ALA A 237 -28.45 12.09 11.92
CA ALA A 237 -28.32 12.03 10.47
C ALA A 237 -28.55 10.61 9.94
N ILE A 238 -28.00 9.59 10.59
CA ILE A 238 -28.18 8.18 10.22
C ILE A 238 -29.63 7.75 10.46
N LEU A 239 -30.21 8.04 11.62
CA LEU A 239 -31.59 7.71 11.92
C LEU A 239 -32.57 8.26 10.86
N ARG A 240 -32.38 9.53 10.45
CA ARG A 240 -33.21 10.13 9.40
C ARG A 240 -33.04 9.49 8.02
N ALA A 241 -31.82 9.09 7.68
CA ALA A 241 -31.55 8.52 6.38
C ALA A 241 -31.97 7.05 6.28
N THR A 242 -31.81 6.28 7.35
CA THR A 242 -31.92 4.82 7.35
C THR A 242 -33.09 4.28 8.15
N GLY A 243 -33.60 5.03 9.14
CA GLY A 243 -34.49 4.53 10.17
C GLY A 243 -33.80 3.73 11.29
N CYS A 244 -32.51 3.42 11.15
CA CYS A 244 -31.74 2.62 12.10
C CYS A 244 -31.14 3.48 13.21
N GLN A 245 -31.02 2.93 14.41
CA GLN A 245 -30.38 3.58 15.54
C GLN A 245 -28.88 3.26 15.58
N VAL A 246 -28.06 4.28 15.84
CA VAL A 246 -26.64 4.12 16.10
C VAL A 246 -26.45 3.66 17.54
N ARG A 247 -25.82 2.50 17.72
CA ARG A 247 -25.48 1.96 19.06
C ARG A 247 -24.18 2.56 19.60
N GLN A 248 -23.23 2.82 18.71
CA GLN A 248 -21.93 3.33 19.08
C GLN A 248 -21.29 4.08 17.91
N VAL A 249 -20.59 5.17 18.19
CA VAL A 249 -19.59 5.78 17.32
C VAL A 249 -18.22 5.41 17.86
N ALA A 250 -17.54 4.50 17.18
CA ALA A 250 -16.24 4.00 17.64
C ALA A 250 -15.09 4.96 17.31
N TRP A 251 -15.21 5.66 16.21
CA TRP A 251 -14.20 6.58 15.72
C TRP A 251 -14.79 7.58 14.72
N SER A 252 -14.26 8.78 14.67
CA SER A 252 -14.60 9.77 13.64
C SER A 252 -13.40 10.65 13.29
N SER A 253 -13.40 11.20 12.10
CA SER A 253 -12.37 12.12 11.63
C SER A 253 -12.85 12.96 10.46
N MET A 254 -12.29 14.18 10.39
CA MET A 254 -12.41 15.03 9.21
C MET A 254 -11.13 14.94 8.37
N TYR A 255 -11.27 14.99 7.05
CA TYR A 255 -10.12 15.05 6.16
C TYR A 255 -10.42 15.96 4.96
N ARG A 256 -9.38 16.61 4.45
CA ARG A 256 -9.48 17.43 3.22
C ARG A 256 -8.88 16.63 2.06
N PRO A 257 -9.70 16.26 1.06
CA PRO A 257 -9.17 15.59 -0.12
C PRO A 257 -8.13 16.46 -0.82
N ALA A 258 -6.92 15.95 -0.94
CA ALA A 258 -5.81 16.64 -1.57
C ALA A 258 -5.13 15.72 -2.61
N VAL A 259 -4.55 16.34 -3.63
CA VAL A 259 -3.68 15.73 -4.63
C VAL A 259 -2.37 16.47 -4.56
N ARG A 260 -1.45 15.98 -3.77
CA ARG A 260 -0.19 16.66 -3.50
C ARG A 260 0.95 15.66 -3.39
N MET A 261 2.15 16.05 -3.82
CA MET A 261 3.35 15.25 -3.65
C MET A 261 4.58 16.12 -3.48
N VAL A 262 5.64 15.53 -2.97
CA VAL A 262 6.98 16.13 -2.95
C VAL A 262 7.62 16.07 -4.36
N ASP A 263 8.66 16.88 -4.58
CA ASP A 263 9.42 16.82 -5.83
C ASP A 263 10.51 15.75 -5.81
N GLN A 264 10.89 15.26 -4.64
CA GLN A 264 11.93 14.26 -4.44
C GLN A 264 11.61 13.36 -3.25
N LEU A 265 11.91 12.07 -3.38
CA LEU A 265 11.69 11.05 -2.34
C LEU A 265 12.94 10.79 -1.49
N ARG A 266 14.11 11.28 -1.92
CA ARG A 266 15.39 11.10 -1.26
C ARG A 266 16.11 12.44 -1.09
N VAL A 267 16.63 12.72 0.10
CA VAL A 267 17.58 13.81 0.38
C VAL A 267 18.74 13.21 1.17
N GLY A 268 19.84 12.94 0.48
CA GLY A 268 21.00 12.29 1.07
C GLY A 268 20.64 10.90 1.62
N ARG A 269 20.71 10.77 2.95
CA ARG A 269 20.40 9.51 3.67
C ARG A 269 18.98 9.46 4.25
N VAL A 270 18.12 10.40 3.88
CA VAL A 270 16.74 10.48 4.34
C VAL A 270 15.79 10.21 3.19
N PHE A 271 14.83 9.30 3.42
CA PHE A 271 13.80 8.92 2.45
C PHE A 271 12.41 9.28 2.96
N LEU A 272 11.47 9.50 2.04
CA LEU A 272 10.06 9.66 2.31
C LEU A 272 9.26 8.58 1.58
N ALA A 273 8.26 8.01 2.25
CA ALA A 273 7.38 6.98 1.70
C ALA A 273 5.93 7.18 2.13
N GLY A 274 4.99 6.77 1.28
CA GLY A 274 3.55 6.87 1.51
C GLY A 274 3.07 8.32 1.66
N ASP A 275 2.12 8.55 2.56
CA ASP A 275 1.50 9.87 2.76
C ASP A 275 2.50 10.96 3.21
N ALA A 276 3.67 10.61 3.71
CA ALA A 276 4.75 11.56 3.97
C ALA A 276 5.26 12.20 2.67
N ALA A 277 5.20 11.49 1.56
CA ALA A 277 5.65 11.90 0.25
C ALA A 277 4.51 12.36 -0.69
N HIS A 278 3.34 11.70 -0.64
CA HIS A 278 2.23 11.96 -1.58
C HIS A 278 0.87 11.70 -0.95
N LEU A 279 -0.04 12.65 -1.13
CA LEU A 279 -1.41 12.61 -0.62
C LEU A 279 -2.40 12.33 -1.73
N HIS A 280 -3.21 11.32 -1.54
CA HIS A 280 -4.25 10.90 -2.46
C HIS A 280 -5.65 11.22 -1.92
N PRO A 281 -6.61 11.65 -2.77
CA PRO A 281 -8.00 11.66 -2.38
C PRO A 281 -8.48 10.22 -2.13
N PRO A 282 -9.52 10.01 -1.31
CA PRO A 282 -9.99 8.67 -0.96
C PRO A 282 -10.54 7.90 -2.17
N THR A 283 -10.84 8.62 -3.25
CA THR A 283 -11.41 8.06 -4.47
C THR A 283 -10.44 7.10 -5.13
N GLY A 284 -10.85 5.84 -5.26
CA GLY A 284 -10.04 4.79 -5.86
C GLY A 284 -9.29 3.91 -4.87
N GLY A 285 -9.18 4.31 -3.59
CA GLY A 285 -8.49 3.50 -2.58
C GLY A 285 -7.01 3.31 -2.91
N GLN A 286 -6.31 4.35 -3.39
CA GLN A 286 -4.95 4.21 -3.91
C GLN A 286 -3.86 4.49 -2.88
N GLY A 287 -4.06 5.44 -1.95
CA GLY A 287 -2.99 5.95 -1.08
C GLY A 287 -2.31 4.89 -0.22
N LEU A 288 -3.08 4.14 0.58
CA LEU A 288 -2.57 3.04 1.40
C LEU A 288 -1.76 2.04 0.57
N ASN A 289 -2.30 1.67 -0.60
CA ASN A 289 -1.68 0.69 -1.49
C ASN A 289 -0.37 1.20 -2.09
N THR A 290 -0.32 2.46 -2.50
CA THR A 290 0.91 3.09 -3.03
C THR A 290 1.98 3.16 -1.95
N GLY A 291 1.63 3.56 -0.71
CA GLY A 291 2.56 3.64 0.40
C GLY A 291 3.14 2.28 0.81
N ILE A 292 2.34 1.21 0.83
CA ILE A 292 2.83 -0.15 1.06
C ILE A 292 3.84 -0.55 -0.01
N GLN A 293 3.54 -0.24 -1.30
CA GLN A 293 4.46 -0.57 -2.39
C GLN A 293 5.73 0.30 -2.40
N ASP A 294 5.67 1.55 -1.90
CA ASP A 294 6.88 2.36 -1.70
C ASP A 294 7.83 1.67 -0.71
N ALA A 295 7.30 1.25 0.45
CA ALA A 295 8.05 0.56 1.47
C ALA A 295 8.62 -0.79 0.98
N TYR A 296 7.82 -1.53 0.23
CA TYR A 296 8.21 -2.81 -0.36
C TYR A 296 9.32 -2.65 -1.41
N ASN A 297 9.28 -1.59 -2.22
CA ASN A 297 10.34 -1.27 -3.18
C ASN A 297 11.63 -0.78 -2.50
N LEU A 298 11.50 0.04 -1.42
CA LEU A 298 12.65 0.60 -0.72
C LEU A 298 13.36 -0.42 0.18
N GLY A 299 12.61 -1.31 0.83
CA GLY A 299 13.14 -2.18 1.88
C GLY A 299 14.26 -3.11 1.42
N TRP A 300 14.10 -3.78 0.27
CA TRP A 300 15.16 -4.64 -0.26
C TRP A 300 16.38 -3.85 -0.77
N LYS A 301 16.17 -2.64 -1.29
CA LYS A 301 17.26 -1.76 -1.76
C LYS A 301 18.11 -1.27 -0.61
N LEU A 302 17.49 -0.85 0.51
CA LEU A 302 18.20 -0.50 1.74
C LEU A 302 19.03 -1.69 2.23
N ALA A 303 18.41 -2.87 2.32
CA ALA A 303 19.10 -4.07 2.78
C ALA A 303 20.28 -4.43 1.88
N HIS A 304 20.14 -4.31 0.55
CA HIS A 304 21.21 -4.55 -0.40
C HIS A 304 22.41 -3.63 -0.16
N VAL A 305 22.15 -2.34 -0.02
CA VAL A 305 23.23 -1.34 0.21
C VAL A 305 23.87 -1.52 1.58
N LEU A 306 23.09 -1.77 2.62
CA LEU A 306 23.59 -2.03 3.98
C LEU A 306 24.44 -3.30 4.10
N ARG A 307 24.34 -4.21 3.13
CA ARG A 307 25.19 -5.41 3.00
C ARG A 307 26.39 -5.19 2.06
N GLY A 308 26.68 -3.96 1.68
CA GLY A 308 27.84 -3.58 0.84
C GLY A 308 27.56 -3.49 -0.65
N GLY A 309 26.29 -3.55 -1.06
CA GLY A 309 25.89 -3.25 -2.44
C GLY A 309 26.10 -1.79 -2.81
N PRO A 310 26.08 -1.43 -4.11
CA PRO A 310 26.33 -0.07 -4.58
C PRO A 310 25.20 0.87 -4.16
N GLU A 311 25.58 2.04 -3.59
CA GLU A 311 24.62 3.04 -3.08
C GLU A 311 23.68 3.58 -4.19
N SER A 312 24.12 3.54 -5.45
CA SER A 312 23.34 3.94 -6.62
C SER A 312 22.01 3.16 -6.79
N VAL A 313 21.87 1.98 -6.18
CA VAL A 313 20.61 1.24 -6.14
C VAL A 313 19.53 2.04 -5.41
N LEU A 314 19.88 2.83 -4.41
CA LEU A 314 18.92 3.68 -3.69
C LEU A 314 18.37 4.84 -4.53
N ASP A 315 19.10 5.31 -5.54
CA ASP A 315 18.63 6.35 -6.47
C ASP A 315 17.46 5.86 -7.32
N THR A 316 17.42 4.53 -7.55
CA THR A 316 16.32 3.89 -8.28
C THR A 316 14.99 3.91 -7.53
N TYR A 317 14.98 4.12 -6.21
CA TYR A 317 13.74 4.28 -5.44
C TYR A 317 12.94 5.48 -5.95
N GLU A 318 13.57 6.64 -6.00
CA GLU A 318 12.94 7.85 -6.52
C GLU A 318 12.60 7.73 -8.01
N ALA A 319 13.53 7.23 -8.83
CA ALA A 319 13.33 7.05 -10.25
C ALA A 319 12.16 6.12 -10.60
N GLU A 320 11.88 5.13 -9.76
CA GLU A 320 10.78 4.17 -9.94
C GLU A 320 9.48 4.65 -9.29
N ARG A 321 9.52 5.21 -8.07
CA ARG A 321 8.30 5.47 -7.28
C ARG A 321 7.71 6.85 -7.49
N LEU A 322 8.51 7.88 -7.79
CA LEU A 322 8.01 9.23 -8.04
C LEU A 322 7.08 9.28 -9.28
N PRO A 323 7.43 8.68 -10.44
CA PRO A 323 6.53 8.61 -11.59
C PRO A 323 5.24 7.82 -11.30
N VAL A 324 5.33 6.74 -10.53
CA VAL A 324 4.15 5.94 -10.12
C VAL A 324 3.23 6.79 -9.25
N ALA A 325 3.75 7.49 -8.24
CA ALA A 325 2.97 8.39 -7.41
C ALA A 325 2.27 9.47 -8.24
N ALA A 326 2.97 10.10 -9.19
CA ALA A 326 2.40 11.10 -10.09
C ALA A 326 1.26 10.54 -10.96
N ALA A 327 1.45 9.34 -11.54
CA ALA A 327 0.43 8.68 -12.37
C ALA A 327 -0.81 8.32 -11.54
N VAL A 328 -0.63 7.77 -10.34
CA VAL A 328 -1.72 7.42 -9.43
C VAL A 328 -2.46 8.65 -8.92
N LEU A 329 -1.76 9.76 -8.66
CA LEU A 329 -2.36 11.05 -8.32
C LEU A 329 -3.22 11.59 -9.47
N GLY A 330 -2.74 11.52 -10.70
CA GLY A 330 -3.49 11.90 -11.91
C GLY A 330 -4.77 11.08 -12.06
N LEU A 331 -4.69 9.76 -11.89
CA LEU A 331 -5.84 8.86 -11.92
C LEU A 331 -6.84 9.20 -10.81
N SER A 332 -6.38 9.36 -9.58
CA SER A 332 -7.24 9.67 -8.43
C SER A 332 -7.94 11.02 -8.60
N LYS A 333 -7.23 12.03 -9.13
CA LYS A 333 -7.79 13.36 -9.47
C LYS A 333 -8.88 13.24 -10.55
N HIS A 334 -8.65 12.45 -11.59
CA HIS A 334 -9.62 12.20 -12.64
C HIS A 334 -10.88 11.52 -12.10
N LEU A 335 -10.74 10.43 -11.35
CA LEU A 335 -11.86 9.70 -10.73
C LEU A 335 -12.67 10.60 -9.78
N TYR A 336 -11.98 11.45 -9.01
CA TYR A 336 -12.64 12.40 -8.11
C TYR A 336 -13.46 13.44 -8.86
N ARG A 337 -12.90 14.09 -9.87
CA ARG A 337 -13.57 15.12 -10.67
C ARG A 337 -14.76 14.58 -11.46
N THR A 338 -14.62 13.39 -12.02
CA THR A 338 -15.70 12.76 -12.80
C THR A 338 -16.72 12.03 -11.94
N ARG A 339 -16.53 11.97 -10.61
CA ARG A 339 -17.33 11.16 -9.67
C ARG A 339 -17.47 9.70 -10.14
N SER A 340 -16.47 9.20 -10.83
CA SER A 340 -16.51 7.86 -11.43
C SER A 340 -16.35 6.78 -10.38
N LEU A 341 -17.29 5.85 -10.38
CA LEU A 341 -17.22 4.61 -9.61
C LEU A 341 -16.57 3.47 -10.39
N LYS A 342 -16.19 3.70 -11.67
CA LYS A 342 -15.53 2.68 -12.49
C LYS A 342 -14.21 2.29 -11.85
N ARG A 343 -14.02 0.99 -11.71
CA ARG A 343 -12.77 0.36 -11.27
C ARG A 343 -12.38 -0.64 -12.35
N GLY A 344 -11.09 -0.89 -12.48
CA GLY A 344 -10.59 -1.81 -13.50
C GLY A 344 -9.07 -1.82 -13.49
N ASP A 345 -8.47 -2.14 -14.62
CA ASP A 345 -7.02 -2.31 -14.75
C ASP A 345 -6.21 -1.07 -14.37
N ALA A 346 -6.77 0.13 -14.55
CA ALA A 346 -6.12 1.37 -14.12
C ALA A 346 -6.03 1.51 -12.60
N THR A 347 -6.92 0.87 -11.82
CA THR A 347 -6.98 1.00 -10.37
C THR A 347 -6.40 -0.19 -9.61
N ASN A 348 -6.27 -1.36 -10.23
CA ASN A 348 -5.77 -2.58 -9.59
C ASN A 348 -4.25 -2.61 -9.36
N GLN A 349 -3.53 -1.65 -9.94
CA GLN A 349 -2.08 -1.45 -9.85
C GLN A 349 -1.23 -2.62 -10.41
N LEU A 350 -1.83 -3.58 -11.13
CA LEU A 350 -1.12 -4.71 -11.72
C LEU A 350 -0.31 -4.33 -12.98
N ARG A 351 -0.60 -3.18 -13.58
CA ARG A 351 0.12 -2.67 -14.77
C ARG A 351 1.24 -1.67 -14.42
N LEU A 352 1.53 -1.48 -13.14
CA LEU A 352 2.69 -0.69 -12.73
C LEU A 352 3.97 -1.37 -13.21
N HIS A 353 4.90 -0.58 -13.72
CA HIS A 353 6.16 -1.08 -14.26
C HIS A 353 7.31 -0.09 -14.04
N TYR A 354 8.52 -0.59 -14.11
CA TYR A 354 9.77 0.17 -13.96
C TYR A 354 10.67 0.03 -15.18
N ARG A 355 10.08 0.05 -16.41
CA ARG A 355 10.79 -0.19 -17.69
C ARG A 355 11.91 0.81 -17.95
N THR A 356 11.86 2.00 -17.34
CA THR A 356 12.88 3.05 -17.46
C THR A 356 13.94 3.00 -16.35
N SER A 357 13.82 2.06 -15.41
CA SER A 357 14.78 1.89 -14.32
C SER A 357 16.11 1.35 -14.86
N THR A 358 17.20 1.83 -14.29
CA THR A 358 18.55 1.29 -14.55
C THR A 358 18.70 -0.17 -14.08
N LEU A 359 17.75 -0.66 -13.29
CA LEU A 359 17.68 -2.07 -12.85
C LEU A 359 16.89 -2.96 -13.83
N SER A 360 16.42 -2.43 -14.96
CA SER A 360 15.61 -3.14 -15.96
C SER A 360 16.42 -3.33 -17.23
N LEU A 361 16.99 -4.54 -17.41
CA LEU A 361 18.00 -4.82 -18.43
C LEU A 361 17.55 -5.89 -19.44
N GLY A 362 18.06 -5.82 -20.65
CA GLY A 362 17.82 -6.83 -21.69
C GLY A 362 16.71 -6.45 -22.68
N LYS A 363 16.26 -7.46 -23.43
CA LYS A 363 15.22 -7.30 -24.48
C LYS A 363 13.91 -7.93 -24.04
N PRO A 364 12.78 -7.45 -24.56
CA PRO A 364 11.50 -8.10 -24.31
C PRO A 364 11.48 -9.58 -24.77
N LEU A 365 10.71 -10.39 -24.05
CA LEU A 365 10.34 -11.75 -24.42
C LEU A 365 8.83 -11.82 -24.60
N GLY A 366 8.35 -11.94 -25.83
CA GLY A 366 6.93 -11.82 -26.14
C GLY A 366 6.36 -10.49 -25.63
N ARG A 367 5.44 -10.55 -24.70
CA ARG A 367 4.82 -9.35 -24.07
C ARG A 367 5.48 -8.90 -22.78
N LEU A 368 6.39 -9.70 -22.25
CA LEU A 368 7.11 -9.36 -21.01
C LEU A 368 8.30 -8.44 -21.32
N HIS A 369 8.43 -7.39 -20.56
CA HIS A 369 9.53 -6.44 -20.65
C HIS A 369 10.31 -6.41 -19.34
N PRO A 370 11.62 -6.19 -19.37
CA PRO A 370 12.33 -5.79 -18.15
C PRO A 370 11.64 -4.60 -17.49
N GLY A 371 11.46 -4.66 -16.17
CA GLY A 371 10.72 -3.68 -15.40
C GLY A 371 9.22 -3.94 -15.25
N ASP A 372 8.65 -4.93 -15.92
CA ASP A 372 7.26 -5.34 -15.71
C ASP A 372 7.12 -6.15 -14.41
N ARG A 373 5.91 -6.12 -13.83
CA ARG A 373 5.51 -7.09 -12.83
C ARG A 373 5.55 -8.49 -13.46
N MET A 374 6.22 -9.43 -12.80
CA MET A 374 6.15 -10.83 -13.23
C MET A 374 4.74 -11.36 -12.97
N PRO A 375 4.02 -11.92 -13.97
CA PRO A 375 2.77 -12.64 -13.72
C PRO A 375 3.03 -13.92 -12.94
N ASP A 376 2.03 -14.40 -12.22
CA ASP A 376 2.10 -15.73 -11.64
C ASP A 376 1.95 -16.79 -12.73
N VAL A 377 2.55 -17.94 -12.54
CA VAL A 377 2.42 -19.08 -13.45
C VAL A 377 2.45 -20.37 -12.65
N ARG A 378 1.77 -21.39 -13.15
CA ARG A 378 1.82 -22.72 -12.58
C ARG A 378 3.02 -23.48 -13.13
N LEU A 379 3.80 -24.06 -12.24
CA LEU A 379 4.99 -24.84 -12.57
C LEU A 379 4.63 -26.30 -12.86
N ALA A 380 5.59 -27.07 -13.39
CA ALA A 380 5.40 -28.48 -13.74
C ALA A 380 5.02 -29.37 -12.55
N ASP A 381 5.45 -29.02 -11.36
CA ASP A 381 5.15 -29.71 -10.10
C ASP A 381 3.84 -29.26 -9.44
N ASP A 382 3.02 -28.50 -10.17
CA ASP A 382 1.74 -27.93 -9.73
C ASP A 382 1.86 -26.81 -8.67
N THR A 383 3.07 -26.39 -8.29
CA THR A 383 3.32 -25.21 -7.45
C THR A 383 3.15 -23.92 -8.26
N ARG A 384 3.08 -22.79 -7.58
CA ARG A 384 2.98 -21.47 -8.22
C ARG A 384 4.31 -20.74 -8.18
N LEU A 385 4.62 -20.00 -9.24
CA LEU A 385 5.81 -19.16 -9.28
C LEU A 385 5.88 -18.19 -8.11
N PHE A 386 4.74 -17.58 -7.71
CA PHE A 386 4.69 -16.68 -6.57
C PHE A 386 5.07 -17.37 -5.26
N GLU A 387 4.74 -18.66 -5.08
CA GLU A 387 5.18 -19.42 -3.90
C GLU A 387 6.70 -19.59 -3.89
N GLN A 388 7.31 -19.76 -5.06
CA GLN A 388 8.78 -19.87 -5.21
C GLN A 388 9.49 -18.51 -5.08
N MET A 389 8.80 -17.42 -5.39
CA MET A 389 9.31 -16.05 -5.23
C MET A 389 9.21 -15.54 -3.79
N CYS A 390 8.37 -16.16 -2.95
CA CYS A 390 8.20 -15.72 -1.55
C CYS A 390 9.53 -15.76 -0.79
N GLY A 391 9.95 -14.61 -0.29
CA GLY A 391 11.20 -14.51 0.48
C GLY A 391 11.99 -13.24 0.23
N THR A 392 13.28 -13.28 0.56
CA THR A 392 14.18 -12.12 0.41
C THR A 392 15.08 -12.20 -0.81
N HIS A 393 15.11 -13.36 -1.46
CA HIS A 393 15.94 -13.66 -2.62
C HIS A 393 15.37 -13.09 -3.92
N ALA A 394 16.21 -13.02 -4.94
CA ALA A 394 15.76 -12.86 -6.33
C ALA A 394 15.51 -14.26 -6.94
N THR A 395 14.62 -14.34 -7.90
CA THR A 395 14.25 -15.59 -8.57
C THR A 395 14.67 -15.56 -10.03
N GLU A 396 15.36 -16.59 -10.49
CA GLU A 396 15.67 -16.80 -11.92
C GLU A 396 14.71 -17.84 -12.48
N PHE A 397 13.76 -17.41 -13.29
CA PHE A 397 12.83 -18.29 -13.98
C PHE A 397 13.37 -18.67 -15.35
N VAL A 398 13.48 -19.97 -15.63
CA VAL A 398 14.01 -20.50 -16.90
C VAL A 398 12.85 -20.97 -17.76
N THR A 399 12.64 -20.35 -18.93
CA THR A 399 11.56 -20.72 -19.85
C THR A 399 11.89 -22.00 -20.63
N ARG A 400 10.88 -22.56 -21.28
CA ARG A 400 10.99 -23.76 -22.12
C ARG A 400 12.04 -23.60 -23.25
N GLU A 401 12.17 -22.41 -23.81
CA GLU A 401 13.14 -22.07 -24.86
C GLU A 401 14.53 -21.73 -24.32
N GLY A 402 14.74 -21.86 -22.99
CA GLY A 402 16.01 -21.57 -22.33
C GLY A 402 16.29 -20.09 -22.06
N ALA A 403 15.31 -19.21 -22.27
CA ALA A 403 15.42 -17.83 -21.83
C ALA A 403 15.36 -17.75 -20.31
N ARG A 404 16.15 -16.85 -19.73
CA ARG A 404 16.24 -16.63 -18.29
C ARG A 404 15.65 -15.28 -17.92
N ILE A 405 14.66 -15.30 -17.07
CA ILE A 405 13.99 -14.11 -16.54
C ILE A 405 14.42 -13.96 -15.09
N LEU A 406 15.25 -12.96 -14.81
CA LEU A 406 15.61 -12.61 -13.44
C LEU A 406 14.54 -11.71 -12.85
N ILE A 407 13.98 -12.12 -11.72
CA ILE A 407 12.92 -11.43 -11.00
C ILE A 407 13.51 -10.87 -9.70
N ARG A 408 13.32 -9.58 -9.46
CA ARG A 408 13.75 -8.86 -8.25
C ARG A 408 12.97 -9.35 -7.02
N PRO A 409 13.50 -9.10 -5.80
CA PRO A 409 12.79 -9.42 -4.56
C PRO A 409 11.41 -8.75 -4.40
N ASP A 410 11.13 -7.69 -5.15
CA ASP A 410 9.84 -7.00 -5.16
C ASP A 410 8.91 -7.45 -6.32
N GLY A 411 9.23 -8.56 -6.99
CA GLY A 411 8.39 -9.21 -7.99
C GLY A 411 8.40 -8.56 -9.38
N TYR A 412 9.33 -7.64 -9.65
CA TYR A 412 9.51 -7.04 -10.97
C TYR A 412 10.66 -7.69 -11.72
N ILE A 413 10.55 -7.77 -13.04
CA ILE A 413 11.56 -8.36 -13.93
C ILE A 413 12.79 -7.44 -13.95
N ALA A 414 13.92 -7.93 -13.43
CA ALA A 414 15.20 -7.23 -13.50
C ALA A 414 15.84 -7.37 -14.89
N SER A 415 15.88 -8.58 -15.41
CA SER A 415 16.48 -8.80 -16.73
C SER A 415 15.86 -9.99 -17.46
N ILE A 416 15.96 -9.94 -18.78
CA ILE A 416 15.61 -11.05 -19.67
C ILE A 416 16.82 -11.29 -20.57
N GLY A 417 17.30 -12.54 -20.61
CA GLY A 417 18.49 -12.94 -21.38
C GLY A 417 18.71 -14.44 -21.39
N THR A 418 19.94 -14.86 -21.70
CA THR A 418 20.36 -16.27 -21.75
C THR A 418 21.42 -16.58 -20.71
N GLN A 419 22.03 -15.58 -20.10
CA GLN A 419 23.07 -15.75 -19.09
C GLN A 419 22.48 -16.04 -17.71
N ARG A 420 23.08 -16.98 -17.00
CA ARG A 420 22.72 -17.29 -15.62
C ARG A 420 23.18 -16.19 -14.67
N VAL A 421 22.28 -15.81 -13.74
CA VAL A 421 22.58 -14.89 -12.64
C VAL A 421 22.63 -15.71 -11.33
N THR A 422 23.80 -15.81 -10.72
CA THR A 422 23.99 -16.64 -9.52
C THR A 422 23.68 -15.88 -8.22
N SER A 423 23.73 -14.56 -8.26
CA SER A 423 23.38 -13.72 -7.11
C SER A 423 22.81 -12.38 -7.58
N TYR A 424 21.89 -11.84 -6.82
CA TYR A 424 21.28 -10.53 -7.05
C TYR A 424 20.94 -9.88 -5.70
N ALA A 425 21.17 -8.58 -5.57
CA ALA A 425 20.90 -7.85 -4.34
C ALA A 425 21.60 -8.43 -3.08
N GLY A 426 22.77 -9.02 -3.24
CA GLY A 426 23.54 -9.62 -2.13
C GLY A 426 23.06 -11.00 -1.68
N GLU A 427 22.04 -11.58 -2.34
CA GLU A 427 21.50 -12.90 -2.06
C GLU A 427 21.75 -13.86 -3.23
N PRO A 428 21.89 -15.16 -2.97
CA PRO A 428 21.88 -16.17 -4.03
C PRO A 428 20.56 -16.12 -4.81
N THR A 429 20.64 -16.34 -6.11
CA THR A 429 19.45 -16.40 -6.96
C THR A 429 18.80 -17.78 -6.82
N HIS A 430 17.50 -17.79 -6.46
CA HIS A 430 16.70 -19.02 -6.48
C HIS A 430 16.32 -19.35 -7.93
N VAL A 431 16.66 -20.53 -8.41
CA VAL A 431 16.40 -20.96 -9.80
C VAL A 431 15.14 -21.80 -9.85
N VAL A 432 14.20 -21.38 -10.70
CA VAL A 432 12.92 -22.05 -10.92
C VAL A 432 12.86 -22.54 -12.36
N ASP A 433 12.61 -23.84 -12.54
CA ASP A 433 12.43 -24.45 -13.85
C ASP A 433 11.01 -24.23 -14.37
N GLY A 434 10.89 -23.37 -15.36
CA GLY A 434 9.66 -23.09 -16.09
C GLY A 434 9.54 -23.82 -17.43
N SER A 435 10.37 -24.83 -17.68
CA SER A 435 10.46 -25.51 -18.99
C SER A 435 9.16 -26.18 -19.46
N ALA A 436 8.25 -26.52 -18.53
CA ALA A 436 6.93 -27.06 -18.82
C ALA A 436 5.81 -25.99 -18.87
N THR A 437 6.17 -24.74 -18.63
CA THR A 437 5.20 -23.64 -18.45
C THR A 437 5.09 -22.81 -19.72
N ASP A 438 3.87 -22.60 -20.20
CA ASP A 438 3.57 -21.78 -21.39
C ASP A 438 3.27 -20.34 -20.97
N LEU A 439 4.24 -19.45 -21.08
CA LEU A 439 4.09 -18.03 -20.77
C LEU A 439 3.20 -17.29 -21.78
N ASP A 440 2.90 -17.91 -22.94
CA ASP A 440 2.23 -17.22 -24.07
C ASP A 440 0.69 -17.32 -24.05
N ARG A 441 0.10 -18.28 -23.31
CA ARG A 441 -1.31 -18.64 -23.54
C ARG A 441 -2.37 -18.00 -22.67
N SER A 442 -2.10 -17.51 -21.49
CA SER A 442 -3.24 -17.21 -20.60
C SER A 442 -3.18 -15.95 -19.75
N SER A 443 -2.03 -15.42 -19.45
CA SER A 443 -1.90 -14.53 -18.28
C SER A 443 -1.89 -13.03 -18.58
N ILE A 444 -2.03 -12.63 -19.84
CA ILE A 444 -1.86 -11.22 -20.24
C ILE A 444 -3.18 -10.54 -20.64
N HIS A 445 -4.28 -11.29 -20.67
CA HIS A 445 -5.61 -10.77 -20.98
C HIS A 445 -6.57 -10.91 -19.80
N SER A 446 -6.57 -9.92 -18.91
CA SER A 446 -7.76 -9.54 -18.14
C SER A 446 -7.57 -8.14 -17.53
#